data_7e7c7665032939a9b0a2f358685e1610
#
_entry.id   7e7c7665032939a9b0a2f358685e1610
#
_cell.length_a   1.000
_cell.length_b   1.000
_cell.length_c   1.000
_cell.angle_alpha   90.00
_cell.angle_beta   90.00
_cell.angle_gamma   90.00
#
_symmetry.space_group_name_H-M   'P 1'
#
loop_
_entity.id
_entity.type
_entity.pdbx_description
1 polymer ?
#
loop_
_entity_poly.entity_id
_entity_poly.type
_entity_poly.pdbx_seq_one_letter_code
_entity_poly.pdbx_strand_id
1 'polypeptide(L)'
;MMETKQIYDDFLQYFNVEEIVSPGIYEKYNHLGDYFFLSRFDIRILATMVFIRTTLNKAITINDWLWGGRFDERGLRDTSTPMVQDRAKKNDPWLSAHVVGMAFDFDVKEMTANEVREWLFKFRDCLPYKIRLERKLNGEFISWVHLDVCDDPRNPKIYSFDV
;
A
#
# COMPACT_ATOMS: atom_id res chain seq x y z
N MET A 1 -7.77 8.77 -19.90
CA MET A 1 -6.77 8.14 -19.00
C MET A 1 -6.02 9.27 -18.34
N MET A 2 -5.97 9.33 -17.01
CA MET A 2 -5.15 10.35 -16.33
C MET A 2 -3.68 10.13 -16.70
N GLU A 3 -2.94 11.20 -16.94
CA GLU A 3 -1.50 11.10 -17.19
C GLU A 3 -0.79 10.68 -15.88
N THR A 4 0.28 9.91 -15.98
CA THR A 4 1.07 9.44 -14.82
C THR A 4 1.46 10.60 -13.90
N LYS A 5 1.86 11.73 -14.48
CA LYS A 5 2.20 12.94 -13.73
C LYS A 5 1.04 13.43 -12.85
N GLN A 6 -0.17 13.43 -13.37
CA GLN A 6 -1.35 13.89 -12.60
C GLN A 6 -1.60 12.99 -11.39
N ILE A 7 -1.46 11.66 -11.54
CA ILE A 7 -1.62 10.73 -10.41
C ILE A 7 -0.55 10.96 -9.34
N TYR A 8 0.70 11.25 -9.73
CA TYR A 8 1.77 11.59 -8.78
C TYR A 8 1.48 12.87 -8.03
N ASP A 9 1.07 13.92 -8.76
CA ASP A 9 0.72 15.21 -8.16
C ASP A 9 -0.48 15.05 -7.19
N ASP A 10 -1.51 14.30 -7.58
CA ASP A 10 -2.68 14.03 -6.74
C ASP A 10 -2.31 13.22 -5.49
N PHE A 11 -1.41 12.23 -5.63
CA PHE A 11 -0.93 11.44 -4.50
C PHE A 11 -0.19 12.31 -3.48
N LEU A 12 0.72 13.18 -3.94
CA LEU A 12 1.52 14.08 -3.10
C LEU A 12 0.68 15.17 -2.39
N GLN A 13 -0.58 15.39 -2.80
CA GLN A 13 -1.50 16.26 -2.04
C GLN A 13 -1.93 15.65 -0.70
N TYR A 14 -1.85 14.33 -0.55
CA TYR A 14 -2.39 13.61 0.60
C TYR A 14 -1.36 12.77 1.35
N PHE A 15 -0.25 12.40 0.71
CA PHE A 15 0.78 11.51 1.24
C PHE A 15 2.16 12.08 0.99
N ASN A 16 3.07 11.93 1.96
CA ASN A 16 4.47 12.19 1.78
C ASN A 16 5.20 10.92 1.32
N VAL A 17 6.31 11.05 0.62
CA VAL A 17 7.09 9.88 0.18
C VAL A 17 7.68 9.09 1.35
N GLU A 18 7.95 9.73 2.48
CA GLU A 18 8.38 9.10 3.72
C GLU A 18 7.34 8.10 4.25
N GLU A 19 6.06 8.32 3.97
CA GLU A 19 5.01 7.40 4.40
C GLU A 19 4.97 6.09 3.60
N ILE A 20 5.64 6.04 2.45
CA ILE A 20 5.54 4.90 1.54
C ILE A 20 6.85 4.12 1.37
N VAL A 21 7.93 4.57 2.01
CA VAL A 21 9.24 3.89 2.00
C VAL A 21 9.82 3.79 3.40
N SER A 22 10.84 2.95 3.58
CA SER A 22 11.59 2.86 4.84
C SER A 22 12.52 4.06 5.04
N PRO A 23 12.92 4.37 6.30
CA PRO A 23 13.91 5.42 6.59
C PRO A 23 15.19 5.28 5.77
N GLY A 24 15.74 4.08 5.68
CA GLY A 24 17.01 3.84 4.96
C GLY A 24 16.90 4.09 3.46
N ILE A 25 15.77 3.75 2.85
CA ILE A 25 15.51 4.07 1.43
C ILE A 25 15.36 5.59 1.25
N TYR A 26 14.63 6.25 2.13
CA TYR A 26 14.46 7.70 2.05
C TYR A 26 15.81 8.43 2.21
N GLU A 27 16.55 8.14 3.25
CA GLU A 27 17.88 8.77 3.50
C GLU A 27 18.82 8.60 2.32
N LYS A 28 18.83 7.43 1.68
CA LYS A 28 19.71 7.14 0.57
C LYS A 28 19.35 7.86 -0.73
N TYR A 29 18.05 8.05 -1.00
CA TYR A 29 17.57 8.46 -2.31
C TYR A 29 16.79 9.79 -2.34
N ASN A 30 16.59 10.48 -1.20
CA ASN A 30 15.79 11.72 -1.14
C ASN A 30 16.30 12.83 -2.09
N HIS A 31 17.59 12.84 -2.39
CA HIS A 31 18.21 13.79 -3.32
C HIS A 31 17.70 13.64 -4.77
N LEU A 32 17.02 12.53 -5.12
CA LEU A 32 16.44 12.27 -6.44
C LEU A 32 15.01 12.80 -6.59
N GLY A 33 14.41 13.32 -5.49
CA GLY A 33 13.09 13.90 -5.48
C GLY A 33 11.93 12.89 -5.42
N ASP A 34 10.74 13.40 -5.14
CA ASP A 34 9.54 12.58 -4.83
C ASP A 34 9.12 11.66 -5.97
N TYR A 35 9.22 12.12 -7.21
CA TYR A 35 8.84 11.32 -8.37
C TYR A 35 9.72 10.08 -8.57
N PHE A 36 10.98 10.11 -8.07
CA PHE A 36 11.81 8.92 -8.05
C PHE A 36 11.17 7.82 -7.19
N PHE A 37 10.67 8.15 -6.01
CA PHE A 37 10.01 7.17 -5.14
C PHE A 37 8.69 6.70 -5.74
N LEU A 38 7.84 7.61 -6.22
CA LEU A 38 6.56 7.25 -6.81
C LEU A 38 6.71 6.33 -8.02
N SER A 39 7.80 6.48 -8.80
CA SER A 39 8.08 5.61 -9.94
C SER A 39 8.44 4.16 -9.57
N ARG A 40 8.60 3.83 -8.28
CA ARG A 40 8.81 2.46 -7.77
C ARG A 40 7.51 1.73 -7.53
N PHE A 41 6.38 2.42 -7.61
CA PHE A 41 5.06 1.85 -7.39
C PHE A 41 4.28 1.68 -8.69
N ASP A 42 3.46 0.64 -8.73
CA ASP A 42 2.46 0.51 -9.79
C ASP A 42 1.49 1.69 -9.70
N ILE A 43 1.24 2.33 -10.82
CA ILE A 43 0.38 3.51 -10.88
C ILE A 43 -1.05 3.23 -10.38
N ARG A 44 -1.52 1.99 -10.49
CA ARG A 44 -2.85 1.56 -10.05
C ARG A 44 -3.00 1.65 -8.53
N ILE A 45 -1.95 1.30 -7.75
CA ILE A 45 -2.02 1.39 -6.28
C ILE A 45 -2.05 2.84 -5.83
N LEU A 46 -1.25 3.73 -6.45
CA LEU A 46 -1.25 5.15 -6.13
C LEU A 46 -2.61 5.79 -6.41
N ALA A 47 -3.18 5.57 -7.59
CA ALA A 47 -4.51 6.08 -7.95
C ALA A 47 -5.61 5.52 -7.04
N THR A 48 -5.51 4.26 -6.62
CA THR A 48 -6.47 3.64 -5.71
C THR A 48 -6.40 4.30 -4.32
N MET A 49 -5.21 4.58 -3.81
CA MET A 49 -5.03 5.27 -2.52
C MET A 49 -5.58 6.70 -2.55
N VAL A 50 -5.35 7.44 -3.64
CA VAL A 50 -5.96 8.78 -3.84
C VAL A 50 -7.48 8.67 -3.83
N PHE A 51 -8.06 7.71 -4.55
CA PHE A 51 -9.51 7.48 -4.55
C PHE A 51 -10.05 7.20 -3.15
N ILE A 52 -9.42 6.28 -2.40
CA ILE A 52 -9.85 5.95 -1.03
C ILE A 52 -9.77 7.19 -0.13
N ARG A 53 -8.64 7.89 -0.15
CA ARG A 53 -8.37 9.07 0.69
C ARG A 53 -9.40 10.19 0.44
N THR A 54 -9.69 10.47 -0.83
CA THR A 54 -10.60 11.54 -1.22
C THR A 54 -12.06 11.19 -0.94
N THR A 55 -12.46 9.95 -1.23
CA THR A 55 -13.86 9.52 -1.09
C THR A 55 -14.25 9.29 0.37
N LEU A 56 -13.37 8.70 1.20
CA LEU A 56 -13.56 8.59 2.65
C LEU A 56 -13.46 9.95 3.35
N ASN A 57 -12.69 10.85 2.79
CA ASN A 57 -12.34 12.14 3.41
C ASN A 57 -11.79 11.99 4.84
N LYS A 58 -11.01 10.94 5.09
CA LYS A 58 -10.36 10.63 6.38
C LYS A 58 -8.86 10.47 6.19
N ALA A 59 -8.07 10.82 7.21
CA ALA A 59 -6.64 10.59 7.19
C ALA A 59 -6.33 9.09 7.09
N ILE A 60 -5.33 8.75 6.30
CA ILE A 60 -4.81 7.40 6.11
C ILE A 60 -3.35 7.42 6.56
N THR A 61 -2.95 6.44 7.36
CA THR A 61 -1.57 6.25 7.81
C THR A 61 -1.03 4.95 7.21
N ILE A 62 0.02 5.05 6.41
CA ILE A 62 0.81 3.91 5.90
C ILE A 62 1.96 3.68 6.88
N ASN A 63 3.13 4.30 6.68
CA ASN A 63 4.18 4.37 7.69
C ASN A 63 4.01 5.61 8.57
N ASP A 64 4.55 5.54 9.80
CA ASP A 64 4.50 6.66 10.75
C ASP A 64 5.87 6.99 11.39
N TRP A 65 6.95 6.37 10.88
CA TRP A 65 8.30 6.56 11.39
C TRP A 65 8.75 8.03 11.34
N LEU A 66 8.31 8.79 10.34
CA LEU A 66 8.60 10.22 10.21
C LEU A 66 8.18 11.02 11.48
N TRP A 67 7.09 10.58 12.13
CA TRP A 67 6.54 11.20 13.33
C TRP A 67 6.90 10.46 14.63
N GLY A 68 7.93 9.60 14.58
CA GLY A 68 8.39 8.82 15.73
C GLY A 68 7.56 7.58 16.03
N GLY A 69 6.72 7.15 15.11
CA GLY A 69 5.97 5.90 15.18
C GLY A 69 6.83 4.67 14.84
N ARG A 70 6.20 3.50 14.83
CA ARG A 70 6.90 2.20 14.67
C ARG A 70 6.72 1.56 13.29
N PHE A 71 5.88 2.14 12.44
CA PHE A 71 5.58 1.56 11.14
C PHE A 71 6.51 2.13 10.07
N ASP A 72 7.31 1.27 9.46
CA ASP A 72 8.30 1.60 8.43
C ASP A 72 8.34 0.59 7.26
N GLU A 73 7.53 -0.50 7.33
CA GLU A 73 7.49 -1.58 6.34
C GLU A 73 6.12 -1.76 5.66
N ARG A 74 5.21 -0.78 5.83
CA ARG A 74 3.84 -0.84 5.31
C ARG A 74 3.70 -0.40 3.84
N GLY A 75 4.73 0.24 3.30
CA GLY A 75 4.85 0.63 1.90
C GLY A 75 5.75 -0.30 1.11
N LEU A 76 6.71 0.28 0.38
CA LEU A 76 7.73 -0.46 -0.36
C LEU A 76 8.66 -1.19 0.63
N ARG A 77 8.81 -2.50 0.44
CA ARG A 77 9.77 -3.31 1.18
C ARG A 77 11.01 -3.55 0.34
N ASP A 78 12.16 -3.34 0.92
CA ASP A 78 13.47 -3.50 0.29
C ASP A 78 14.32 -4.58 0.99
N THR A 79 15.54 -4.74 0.55
CA THR A 79 16.47 -5.75 1.09
C THR A 79 16.91 -5.48 2.53
N SER A 80 16.64 -4.31 3.11
CA SER A 80 16.89 -4.03 4.53
C SER A 80 15.74 -4.51 5.42
N THR A 81 14.56 -4.74 4.86
CA THR A 81 13.37 -5.24 5.57
C THR A 81 13.65 -6.61 6.18
N PRO A 82 13.51 -6.83 7.51
CA PRO A 82 13.79 -8.09 8.17
C PRO A 82 13.09 -9.29 7.53
N MET A 83 11.81 -9.14 7.16
CA MET A 83 11.03 -10.20 6.51
C MET A 83 11.63 -10.60 5.15
N VAL A 84 12.09 -9.65 4.35
CA VAL A 84 12.75 -9.91 3.06
C VAL A 84 14.07 -10.64 3.28
N GLN A 85 14.86 -10.21 4.27
CA GLN A 85 16.12 -10.84 4.63
C GLN A 85 15.94 -12.30 5.10
N ASP A 86 14.92 -12.55 5.91
CA ASP A 86 14.64 -13.90 6.42
C ASP A 86 14.22 -14.87 5.31
N ARG A 87 13.44 -14.41 4.35
CA ARG A 87 13.09 -15.20 3.16
C ARG A 87 14.32 -15.48 2.29
N ALA A 88 15.16 -14.46 2.06
CA ALA A 88 16.39 -14.62 1.30
C ALA A 88 17.36 -15.63 1.95
N LYS A 89 17.52 -15.59 3.29
CA LYS A 89 18.35 -16.56 4.05
C LYS A 89 17.87 -18.01 3.90
N LYS A 90 16.55 -18.20 3.77
CA LYS A 90 15.93 -19.52 3.61
C LYS A 90 15.94 -20.02 2.16
N ASN A 91 16.48 -19.25 1.21
CA ASN A 91 16.36 -19.52 -0.23
C ASN A 91 14.90 -19.78 -0.67
N ASP A 92 13.96 -19.10 -0.03
CA ASP A 92 12.53 -19.24 -0.26
C ASP A 92 12.09 -18.23 -1.34
N PRO A 93 11.74 -18.67 -2.55
CA PRO A 93 11.23 -17.76 -3.58
C PRO A 93 9.97 -17.07 -3.10
N TRP A 94 10.01 -15.73 -3.05
CA TRP A 94 8.91 -14.94 -2.51
C TRP A 94 8.64 -13.71 -3.37
N LEU A 95 7.41 -13.61 -3.84
CA LEU A 95 6.90 -12.47 -4.59
C LEU A 95 5.88 -11.71 -3.74
N SER A 96 6.37 -10.86 -2.86
CA SER A 96 5.51 -9.95 -2.10
C SER A 96 5.07 -8.79 -2.97
N ALA A 97 3.79 -8.44 -2.91
CA ALA A 97 3.26 -7.24 -3.56
C ALA A 97 3.95 -5.95 -3.07
N HIS A 98 4.39 -5.90 -1.81
CA HIS A 98 5.17 -4.78 -1.26
C HIS A 98 6.56 -4.63 -1.88
N VAL A 99 7.23 -5.75 -2.18
CA VAL A 99 8.59 -5.72 -2.78
C VAL A 99 8.56 -5.19 -4.22
N VAL A 100 7.45 -5.41 -4.91
CA VAL A 100 7.27 -4.94 -6.30
C VAL A 100 6.46 -3.64 -6.39
N GLY A 101 6.21 -2.96 -5.27
CA GLY A 101 5.52 -1.67 -5.25
C GLY A 101 4.04 -1.74 -5.63
N MET A 102 3.37 -2.86 -5.38
CA MET A 102 1.97 -3.09 -5.74
C MET A 102 1.02 -3.13 -4.54
N ALA A 103 1.50 -2.90 -3.32
CA ALA A 103 0.70 -2.99 -2.10
C ALA A 103 1.00 -1.88 -1.10
N PHE A 104 -0.03 -1.59 -0.28
CA PHE A 104 0.08 -0.84 0.96
C PHE A 104 -0.64 -1.56 2.10
N ASP A 105 -0.03 -1.51 3.28
CA ASP A 105 -0.68 -1.75 4.56
C ASP A 105 -1.01 -0.38 5.18
N PHE A 106 -2.23 -0.16 5.65
CA PHE A 106 -2.61 1.14 6.18
C PHE A 106 -3.73 1.07 7.22
N ASP A 107 -3.84 2.13 7.99
CA ASP A 107 -4.96 2.40 8.88
C ASP A 107 -5.71 3.67 8.42
N VAL A 108 -7.01 3.71 8.67
CA VAL A 108 -7.86 4.89 8.40
C VAL A 108 -8.30 5.46 9.74
N LYS A 109 -8.13 6.76 9.92
CA LYS A 109 -8.52 7.44 11.16
C LYS A 109 -9.99 7.21 11.48
N GLU A 110 -10.28 6.79 12.72
CA GLU A 110 -11.64 6.56 13.22
C GLU A 110 -12.41 5.43 12.48
N MET A 111 -11.69 4.48 11.89
CA MET A 111 -12.28 3.27 11.29
C MET A 111 -11.42 2.05 11.63
N THR A 112 -12.09 0.95 11.90
CA THR A 112 -11.44 -0.36 11.97
C THR A 112 -11.12 -0.87 10.56
N ALA A 113 -10.16 -1.79 10.46
CA ALA A 113 -9.82 -2.42 9.19
C ALA A 113 -11.04 -3.12 8.53
N ASN A 114 -11.94 -3.70 9.34
CA ASN A 114 -13.15 -4.34 8.82
C ASN A 114 -14.14 -3.32 8.27
N GLU A 115 -14.36 -2.20 8.93
CA GLU A 115 -15.22 -1.12 8.40
C GLU A 115 -14.69 -0.56 7.09
N VAL A 116 -13.35 -0.43 6.94
CA VAL A 116 -12.73 -0.02 5.68
C VAL A 116 -12.96 -1.06 4.58
N ARG A 117 -12.79 -2.37 4.88
CA ARG A 117 -13.06 -3.45 3.92
C ARG A 117 -14.53 -3.46 3.48
N GLU A 118 -15.48 -3.34 4.41
CA GLU A 118 -16.92 -3.27 4.12
C GLU A 118 -17.24 -2.05 3.23
N TRP A 119 -16.62 -0.90 3.54
CA TRP A 119 -16.76 0.29 2.73
C TRP A 119 -16.23 0.08 1.30
N LEU A 120 -15.06 -0.53 1.13
CA LEU A 120 -14.50 -0.86 -0.18
C LEU A 120 -15.43 -1.78 -0.98
N PHE A 121 -16.00 -2.81 -0.35
CA PHE A 121 -16.99 -3.68 -1.01
C PHE A 121 -18.26 -2.93 -1.42
N LYS A 122 -18.74 -2.02 -0.59
CA LYS A 122 -19.92 -1.20 -0.89
C LYS A 122 -19.67 -0.28 -2.10
N PHE A 123 -18.49 0.27 -2.24
CA PHE A 123 -18.11 1.20 -3.30
C PHE A 123 -17.26 0.55 -4.41
N ARG A 124 -17.26 -0.78 -4.50
CA ARG A 124 -16.41 -1.53 -5.44
C ARG A 124 -16.52 -1.07 -6.89
N ASP A 125 -17.72 -0.72 -7.35
CA ASP A 125 -17.94 -0.32 -8.74
C ASP A 125 -17.37 1.07 -9.07
N CYS A 126 -17.06 1.87 -8.05
CA CYS A 126 -16.41 3.17 -8.18
C CYS A 126 -14.88 3.09 -8.14
N LEU A 127 -14.30 1.97 -7.72
CA LEU A 127 -12.85 1.81 -7.66
C LEU A 127 -12.22 2.03 -9.04
N PRO A 128 -11.08 2.74 -9.16
CA PRO A 128 -10.43 2.95 -10.44
C PRO A 128 -9.89 1.65 -11.03
N TYR A 129 -9.39 0.74 -10.18
CA TYR A 129 -8.77 -0.53 -10.58
C TYR A 129 -9.30 -1.71 -9.77
N LYS A 130 -8.99 -2.93 -10.24
CA LYS A 130 -9.18 -4.16 -9.47
C LYS A 130 -8.20 -4.18 -8.31
N ILE A 131 -8.65 -4.65 -7.16
CA ILE A 131 -7.83 -4.76 -5.95
C ILE A 131 -7.96 -6.14 -5.33
N ARG A 132 -6.95 -6.52 -4.52
CA ARG A 132 -7.06 -7.64 -3.61
C ARG A 132 -6.96 -7.14 -2.16
N LEU A 133 -7.66 -7.82 -1.26
CA LEU A 133 -7.72 -7.50 0.17
C LEU A 133 -7.38 -8.74 0.99
N GLU A 134 -6.32 -8.68 1.76
CA GLU A 134 -6.04 -9.68 2.79
C GLU A 134 -6.98 -9.47 3.98
N ARG A 135 -7.59 -10.57 4.46
CA ARG A 135 -8.49 -10.53 5.63
C ARG A 135 -7.85 -11.12 6.86
N LYS A 136 -7.14 -12.24 6.69
CA LYS A 136 -6.58 -13.03 7.79
C LYS A 136 -5.14 -13.40 7.52
N LEU A 137 -4.38 -13.43 8.59
CA LEU A 137 -3.03 -13.98 8.63
C LEU A 137 -3.01 -15.09 9.69
N ASN A 138 -2.60 -16.31 9.30
CA ASN A 138 -2.61 -17.49 10.18
C ASN A 138 -3.98 -17.76 10.84
N GLY A 139 -5.07 -17.51 10.13
CA GLY A 139 -6.44 -17.72 10.61
C GLY A 139 -7.06 -16.59 11.41
N GLU A 140 -6.27 -15.60 11.86
CA GLU A 140 -6.74 -14.44 12.64
C GLU A 140 -6.96 -13.22 11.73
N PHE A 141 -8.03 -12.45 12.02
CA PHE A 141 -8.28 -11.20 11.30
C PHE A 141 -7.17 -10.19 11.56
N ILE A 142 -6.60 -9.63 10.48
CA ILE A 142 -5.60 -8.57 10.59
C ILE A 142 -6.27 -7.23 10.97
N SER A 143 -5.61 -6.47 11.85
CA SER A 143 -6.11 -5.20 12.38
C SER A 143 -5.80 -3.99 11.49
N TRP A 144 -5.08 -4.18 10.40
CA TRP A 144 -4.78 -3.18 9.37
C TRP A 144 -5.45 -3.56 8.05
N VAL A 145 -5.48 -2.65 7.10
CA VAL A 145 -5.92 -2.93 5.73
C VAL A 145 -4.70 -3.25 4.88
N HIS A 146 -4.57 -4.51 4.43
CA HIS A 146 -3.67 -4.84 3.32
C HIS A 146 -4.45 -4.77 2.01
N LEU A 147 -3.98 -3.94 1.11
CA LEU A 147 -4.55 -3.77 -0.22
C LEU A 147 -3.45 -3.84 -1.27
N ASP A 148 -3.66 -4.66 -2.30
CA ASP A 148 -2.76 -4.75 -3.44
C ASP A 148 -3.52 -4.73 -4.78
N VAL A 149 -2.77 -4.46 -5.85
CA VAL A 149 -3.27 -4.40 -7.24
C VAL A 149 -2.68 -5.50 -8.11
N CYS A 150 -2.23 -6.60 -7.50
CA CYS A 150 -1.77 -7.78 -8.25
C CYS A 150 -2.91 -8.39 -9.05
N ASP A 151 -2.61 -8.80 -10.27
CA ASP A 151 -3.61 -9.44 -11.11
C ASP A 151 -3.95 -10.85 -10.59
N ASP A 152 -5.24 -11.14 -10.51
CA ASP A 152 -5.76 -12.46 -10.20
C ASP A 152 -6.96 -12.74 -11.13
N PRO A 153 -6.93 -13.82 -11.92
CA PRO A 153 -8.01 -14.13 -12.87
C PRO A 153 -9.37 -14.37 -12.20
N ARG A 154 -9.38 -14.70 -10.90
CA ARG A 154 -10.61 -14.89 -10.11
C ARG A 154 -11.23 -13.56 -9.67
N ASN A 155 -10.51 -12.44 -9.83
CA ASN A 155 -10.92 -11.14 -9.32
C ASN A 155 -11.90 -10.43 -10.27
N PRO A 156 -13.20 -10.34 -9.95
CA PRO A 156 -14.13 -9.53 -10.74
C PRO A 156 -13.86 -8.02 -10.55
N LYS A 157 -13.60 -7.55 -9.33
CA LYS A 157 -13.25 -6.19 -8.97
C LYS A 157 -12.53 -6.11 -7.61
N ILE A 158 -13.01 -6.83 -6.60
CA ILE A 158 -12.35 -7.04 -5.31
C ILE A 158 -12.21 -8.54 -5.07
N TYR A 159 -11.01 -9.00 -4.80
CA TYR A 159 -10.71 -10.37 -4.39
C TYR A 159 -10.19 -10.38 -2.96
N SER A 160 -10.90 -11.04 -2.06
CA SER A 160 -10.44 -11.23 -0.68
C SER A 160 -9.76 -12.57 -0.51
N PHE A 161 -8.63 -12.58 0.20
CA PHE A 161 -7.85 -13.77 0.48
C PHE A 161 -7.37 -13.81 1.93
N ASP A 162 -6.98 -14.99 2.36
CA ASP A 162 -6.41 -15.27 3.68
C ASP A 162 -5.00 -15.87 3.48
N VAL A 163 -4.05 -15.58 4.38
CA VAL A 163 -2.66 -16.06 4.37
C VAL A 163 -2.35 -16.87 5.64
#